data_9cb1ba4fd7ffe7dcbd7104335b8825da
#
_entry.id   9cb1ba4fd7ffe7dcbd7104335b8825da
#
_cell.length_a   1.000
_cell.length_b   1.000
_cell.length_c   1.000
_cell.angle_alpha   90.00
_cell.angle_beta   90.00
_cell.angle_gamma   90.00
#
_symmetry.space_group_name_H-M   'P 1'
#
loop_
_entity.id
_entity.type
_entity.pdbx_description
1 polymer ?
#
loop_
_entity_poly.entity_id
_entity_poly.type
_entity_poly.pdbx_seq_one_letter_code
_entity_poly.pdbx_strand_id
1 'polypeptide(L)'
;MKKILLLSDTHGHVDDHMMKYVNQSDEVWHAGDIGTTQVTETISSLKPIRAVFGNIDNHELRLSFPEELLFECEEINIYMTHIGGRPGRYAKGISEKIKSIKPKIFICGHSHILKIQYDKVNQLLFINPGAIGKHGFHKVRTMVRFEIDKSDIKNMEVIEVKR
;
A
#
# COMPACT_ATOMS: atom_id res chain seq x y z
N MET A 1 16.13 4.18 10.60
CA MET A 1 15.84 3.66 9.26
C MET A 1 14.85 2.50 9.34
N LYS A 2 13.84 2.51 8.48
CA LYS A 2 12.81 1.48 8.38
C LYS A 2 12.75 0.91 6.98
N LYS A 3 12.74 -0.43 6.87
CA LYS A 3 12.53 -1.15 5.61
C LYS A 3 11.05 -1.48 5.47
N ILE A 4 10.41 -0.93 4.44
CA ILE A 4 8.97 -1.07 4.21
C ILE A 4 8.71 -1.99 3.02
N LEU A 5 7.77 -2.90 3.20
CA LEU A 5 7.14 -3.62 2.10
C LEU A 5 5.72 -3.09 1.92
N LEU A 6 5.43 -2.57 0.75
CA LEU A 6 4.11 -2.07 0.38
C LEU A 6 3.46 -3.03 -0.62
N LEU A 7 2.27 -3.49 -0.28
CA LEU A 7 1.48 -4.38 -1.13
C LEU A 7 0.00 -4.01 -1.09
N SER A 8 -0.78 -4.53 -2.03
CA SER A 8 -2.21 -4.26 -2.14
C SER A 8 -2.90 -5.38 -2.92
N ASP A 9 -4.23 -5.43 -2.76
CA ASP A 9 -5.07 -6.27 -3.62
C ASP A 9 -4.64 -7.73 -3.60
N THR A 10 -4.48 -8.27 -2.41
CA THR A 10 -4.17 -9.68 -2.17
C THR A 10 -5.34 -10.60 -2.50
N HIS A 11 -6.59 -10.11 -2.32
CA HIS A 11 -7.81 -10.90 -2.55
C HIS A 11 -7.73 -12.30 -1.93
N GLY A 12 -7.26 -12.39 -0.69
CA GLY A 12 -7.15 -13.64 0.06
C GLY A 12 -5.94 -14.50 -0.26
N HIS A 13 -5.08 -14.08 -1.19
CA HIS A 13 -3.93 -14.87 -1.61
C HIS A 13 -2.66 -14.52 -0.83
N VAL A 14 -2.02 -15.55 -0.29
CA VAL A 14 -0.69 -15.46 0.35
C VAL A 14 0.15 -16.61 -0.17
N ASP A 15 1.40 -16.35 -0.51
CA ASP A 15 2.33 -17.36 -0.96
C ASP A 15 3.76 -17.10 -0.46
N ASP A 16 4.66 -18.06 -0.73
CA ASP A 16 6.05 -18.00 -0.29
C ASP A 16 6.82 -16.83 -0.91
N HIS A 17 6.46 -16.41 -2.13
CA HIS A 17 7.08 -15.22 -2.75
C HIS A 17 6.81 -13.97 -1.93
N MET A 18 5.57 -13.77 -1.51
CA MET A 18 5.21 -12.64 -0.65
C MET A 18 5.94 -12.73 0.69
N MET A 19 5.87 -13.90 1.33
CA MET A 19 6.41 -14.08 2.68
C MET A 19 7.92 -13.92 2.75
N LYS A 20 8.65 -14.24 1.68
CA LYS A 20 10.08 -13.96 1.56
C LYS A 20 10.38 -12.47 1.77
N TYR A 21 9.62 -11.60 1.12
CA TYR A 21 9.82 -10.15 1.23
C TYR A 21 9.27 -9.58 2.54
N VAL A 22 8.18 -10.15 3.06
CA VAL A 22 7.69 -9.83 4.41
C VAL A 22 8.80 -10.03 5.43
N ASN A 23 9.47 -11.17 5.38
CA ASN A 23 10.57 -11.49 6.32
C ASN A 23 11.75 -10.52 6.23
N GLN A 24 12.00 -9.94 5.05
CA GLN A 24 13.09 -8.99 4.82
C GLN A 24 12.74 -7.54 5.20
N SER A 25 11.50 -7.26 5.52
CA SER A 25 11.03 -5.92 5.90
C SER A 25 11.01 -5.73 7.41
N ASP A 26 10.95 -4.48 7.85
CA ASP A 26 10.69 -4.13 9.24
C ASP A 26 9.19 -3.96 9.49
N GLU A 27 8.45 -3.51 8.48
CA GLU A 27 7.03 -3.21 8.57
C GLU A 27 6.38 -3.44 7.20
N VAL A 28 5.13 -3.91 7.20
CA VAL A 28 4.34 -4.14 5.98
C VAL A 28 3.15 -3.19 5.95
N TRP A 29 2.95 -2.55 4.80
CA TRP A 29 1.78 -1.69 4.56
C TRP A 29 0.91 -2.32 3.48
N HIS A 30 -0.41 -2.40 3.74
CA HIS A 30 -1.38 -3.02 2.84
C HIS A 30 -2.47 -2.00 2.46
N ALA A 31 -2.56 -1.71 1.18
CA ALA A 31 -3.45 -0.66 0.65
C ALA A 31 -4.87 -1.14 0.31
N GLY A 32 -5.36 -2.23 0.90
CA GLY A 32 -6.76 -2.66 0.80
C GLY A 32 -7.03 -3.79 -0.18
N ASP A 33 -8.28 -4.23 -0.21
CA ASP A 33 -8.74 -5.45 -0.87
C ASP A 33 -7.92 -6.65 -0.37
N ILE A 34 -7.95 -6.80 0.93
CA ILE A 34 -7.24 -7.85 1.67
C ILE A 34 -7.83 -9.22 1.33
N GLY A 35 -9.15 -9.32 1.35
CA GLY A 35 -9.93 -10.50 0.97
C GLY A 35 -10.32 -11.38 2.15
N THR A 36 -9.35 -11.81 2.95
CA THR A 36 -9.59 -12.64 4.14
C THR A 36 -8.71 -12.20 5.29
N THR A 37 -9.18 -12.40 6.52
CA THR A 37 -8.40 -12.11 7.74
C THR A 37 -7.10 -12.92 7.81
N GLN A 38 -7.08 -14.10 7.19
CA GLN A 38 -5.89 -14.95 7.15
C GLN A 38 -4.67 -14.24 6.55
N VAL A 39 -4.86 -13.37 5.55
CA VAL A 39 -3.78 -12.60 4.95
C VAL A 39 -3.08 -11.73 6.00
N THR A 40 -3.85 -10.92 6.71
CA THR A 40 -3.30 -10.01 7.72
C THR A 40 -2.78 -10.75 8.95
N GLU A 41 -3.44 -11.83 9.36
CA GLU A 41 -2.97 -12.69 10.46
C GLU A 41 -1.62 -13.32 10.13
N THR A 42 -1.46 -13.86 8.93
CA THR A 42 -0.19 -14.46 8.47
C THR A 42 0.94 -13.42 8.46
N ILE A 43 0.69 -12.24 7.93
CA ILE A 43 1.68 -11.17 7.88
C ILE A 43 2.00 -10.67 9.29
N SER A 44 0.98 -10.39 10.11
CA SER A 44 1.16 -9.81 11.45
C SER A 44 1.81 -10.77 12.43
N SER A 45 1.77 -12.07 12.17
CA SER A 45 2.50 -13.06 12.97
C SER A 45 4.02 -12.90 12.86
N LEU A 46 4.49 -12.26 11.79
CA LEU A 46 5.92 -12.07 11.51
C LEU A 46 6.38 -10.63 11.61
N LYS A 47 5.59 -9.68 11.16
CA LYS A 47 5.94 -8.25 11.09
C LYS A 47 4.77 -7.36 11.43
N PRO A 48 5.01 -6.17 12.00
CA PRO A 48 3.96 -5.18 12.17
C PRO A 48 3.32 -4.85 10.83
N ILE A 49 1.98 -4.76 10.81
CA ILE A 49 1.22 -4.40 9.63
C ILE A 49 0.42 -3.13 9.87
N ARG A 50 0.41 -2.24 8.86
CA ARG A 50 -0.54 -1.14 8.75
C ARG A 50 -1.38 -1.39 7.52
N ALA A 51 -2.69 -1.31 7.64
CA ALA A 51 -3.58 -1.63 6.54
C ALA A 51 -4.81 -0.73 6.55
N VAL A 52 -5.39 -0.57 5.36
CA VAL A 52 -6.74 -0.04 5.18
C VAL A 52 -7.60 -1.14 4.57
N PHE A 53 -8.92 -1.09 4.76
CA PHE A 53 -9.79 -2.00 4.02
C PHE A 53 -10.08 -1.45 2.62
N GLY A 54 -10.38 -2.36 1.69
CA GLY A 54 -10.82 -2.02 0.34
C GLY A 54 -12.30 -2.30 0.12
N ASN A 55 -12.76 -2.01 -1.09
CA ASN A 55 -14.19 -2.13 -1.43
C ASN A 55 -14.74 -3.55 -1.38
N ILE A 56 -13.90 -4.57 -1.56
CA ILE A 56 -14.36 -5.97 -1.50
C ILE A 56 -14.27 -6.56 -0.08
N ASP A 57 -13.67 -5.86 0.85
CA ASP A 57 -13.42 -6.39 2.18
C ASP A 57 -14.70 -6.50 3.02
N ASN A 58 -14.82 -7.60 3.75
CA ASN A 58 -16.00 -7.92 4.53
C ASN A 58 -16.07 -7.13 5.84
N HIS A 59 -17.15 -7.34 6.60
CA HIS A 59 -17.39 -6.64 7.85
C HIS A 59 -16.26 -6.85 8.87
N GLU A 60 -15.74 -8.05 9.01
CA GLU A 60 -14.66 -8.38 9.94
C GLU A 60 -13.39 -7.57 9.64
N LEU A 61 -12.98 -7.48 8.38
CA LEU A 61 -11.85 -6.69 7.96
C LEU A 61 -12.08 -5.19 8.18
N ARG A 62 -13.30 -4.72 7.91
CA ARG A 62 -13.67 -3.31 8.14
C ARG A 62 -13.71 -2.92 9.61
N LEU A 63 -13.95 -3.85 10.51
CA LEU A 63 -13.84 -3.62 11.95
C LEU A 63 -12.38 -3.59 12.42
N SER A 64 -11.52 -4.36 11.76
CA SER A 64 -10.11 -4.49 12.15
C SER A 64 -9.23 -3.36 11.61
N PHE A 65 -9.58 -2.78 10.45
CA PHE A 65 -8.77 -1.77 9.77
C PHE A 65 -9.63 -0.59 9.34
N PRO A 66 -9.08 0.64 9.31
CA PRO A 66 -9.81 1.82 8.85
C PRO A 66 -9.91 1.87 7.33
N GLU A 67 -10.81 2.70 6.83
CA GLU A 67 -10.89 3.02 5.40
C GLU A 67 -9.72 3.87 4.93
N GLU A 68 -9.28 4.79 5.78
CA GLU A 68 -8.16 5.70 5.55
C GLU A 68 -7.20 5.67 6.72
N LEU A 69 -5.93 5.79 6.46
CA LEU A 69 -4.91 5.82 7.49
C LEU A 69 -3.94 6.97 7.26
N LEU A 70 -3.83 7.80 8.30
CA LEU A 70 -2.85 8.87 8.39
C LEU A 70 -1.84 8.46 9.44
N PHE A 71 -0.57 8.40 9.08
CA PHE A 71 0.46 8.01 10.04
C PHE A 71 1.81 8.59 9.69
N GLU A 72 2.71 8.54 10.64
CA GLU A 72 4.10 8.92 10.45
C GLU A 72 4.98 7.69 10.50
N CYS A 73 5.98 7.66 9.62
CA CYS A 73 7.07 6.71 9.66
C CYS A 73 8.37 7.49 9.57
N GLU A 74 9.22 7.36 10.60
CA GLU A 74 10.36 8.25 10.78
C GLU A 74 9.88 9.73 10.79
N GLU A 75 10.39 10.57 9.92
CA GLU A 75 9.99 11.98 9.80
C GLU A 75 9.06 12.25 8.61
N ILE A 76 8.43 11.19 8.07
CA ILE A 76 7.56 11.29 6.89
C ILE A 76 6.11 11.03 7.28
N ASN A 77 5.21 11.93 6.86
CA ASN A 77 3.78 11.72 6.99
C ASN A 77 3.24 11.01 5.75
N ILE A 78 2.40 10.02 5.98
CA ILE A 78 1.83 9.16 4.96
C ILE A 78 0.31 9.19 5.05
N TYR A 79 -0.34 9.27 3.90
CA TYR A 79 -1.77 9.08 3.75
C TYR A 79 -2.02 7.87 2.87
N MET A 80 -2.80 6.93 3.36
CA MET A 80 -3.13 5.69 2.65
C MET A 80 -4.64 5.48 2.62
N THR A 81 -5.18 5.16 1.44
CA THR A 81 -6.57 4.76 1.23
C THR A 81 -6.63 3.80 0.04
N HIS A 82 -7.68 2.97 -0.04
CA HIS A 82 -7.73 1.98 -1.10
C HIS A 82 -8.04 2.60 -2.47
N ILE A 83 -9.09 3.41 -2.57
CA ILE A 83 -9.52 4.03 -3.83
C ILE A 83 -9.03 5.47 -3.88
N GLY A 84 -7.90 5.70 -4.54
CA GLY A 84 -7.26 7.02 -4.57
C GLY A 84 -7.22 7.69 -5.95
N GLY A 85 -7.36 6.93 -7.01
CA GLY A 85 -7.13 7.46 -8.35
C GLY A 85 -5.64 7.56 -8.69
N ARG A 86 -5.25 8.67 -9.29
CA ARG A 86 -3.84 8.92 -9.70
C ARG A 86 -3.57 10.42 -9.78
N PRO A 87 -2.30 10.84 -9.81
CA PRO A 87 -1.98 12.25 -10.01
C PRO A 87 -2.63 12.82 -11.28
N GLY A 88 -3.25 13.98 -11.14
CA GLY A 88 -4.02 14.63 -12.20
C GLY A 88 -5.45 14.11 -12.33
N ARG A 89 -5.79 13.00 -11.71
CA ARG A 89 -7.14 12.43 -11.73
C ARG A 89 -7.42 11.63 -10.45
N TYR A 90 -7.31 12.30 -9.33
CA TYR A 90 -7.62 11.68 -8.03
C TYR A 90 -9.10 11.34 -7.91
N ALA A 91 -9.41 10.31 -7.12
CA ALA A 91 -10.78 9.93 -6.80
C ALA A 91 -11.49 11.07 -6.07
N LYS A 92 -12.83 11.07 -6.13
CA LYS A 92 -13.66 12.11 -5.49
C LYS A 92 -13.29 12.30 -4.02
N GLY A 93 -13.05 13.55 -3.63
CA GLY A 93 -12.72 13.93 -2.25
C GLY A 93 -11.25 13.77 -1.88
N ILE A 94 -10.47 13.06 -2.67
CA ILE A 94 -9.05 12.80 -2.35
C ILE A 94 -8.19 14.06 -2.52
N SER A 95 -8.42 14.82 -3.58
CA SER A 95 -7.66 16.05 -3.84
C SER A 95 -7.75 17.05 -2.69
N GLU A 96 -8.95 17.23 -2.13
CA GLU A 96 -9.19 18.11 -0.98
C GLU A 96 -8.47 17.60 0.26
N LYS A 97 -8.50 16.29 0.51
CA LYS A 97 -7.79 15.68 1.63
C LYS A 97 -6.29 15.83 1.51
N ILE A 98 -5.74 15.61 0.32
CA ILE A 98 -4.31 15.82 0.05
C ILE A 98 -3.90 17.27 0.35
N LYS A 99 -4.68 18.24 -0.07
CA LYS A 99 -4.41 19.67 0.18
C LYS A 99 -4.44 20.00 1.67
N SER A 100 -5.33 19.38 2.41
CA SER A 100 -5.46 19.58 3.86
C SER A 100 -4.36 18.87 4.64
N ILE A 101 -4.09 17.61 4.32
CA ILE A 101 -3.13 16.75 5.03
C ILE A 101 -1.69 17.07 4.64
N LYS A 102 -1.45 17.39 3.38
CA LYS A 102 -0.12 17.60 2.80
C LYS A 102 0.82 16.42 3.08
N PRO A 103 0.43 15.19 2.69
CA PRO A 103 1.27 14.03 2.93
C PRO A 103 2.52 14.09 2.05
N LYS A 104 3.61 13.54 2.53
CA LYS A 104 4.82 13.36 1.73
C LYS A 104 4.73 12.14 0.82
N ILE A 105 3.99 11.11 1.26
CA ILE A 105 3.65 9.92 0.47
C ILE A 105 2.13 9.74 0.49
N PHE A 106 1.54 9.54 -0.69
CA PHE A 106 0.15 9.11 -0.84
C PHE A 106 0.11 7.73 -1.47
N ILE A 107 -0.57 6.79 -0.81
CA ILE A 107 -0.62 5.38 -1.22
C ILE A 107 -2.08 4.99 -1.48
N CYS A 108 -2.31 4.29 -2.60
CA CYS A 108 -3.58 3.64 -2.87
C CYS A 108 -3.39 2.32 -3.64
N GLY A 109 -4.48 1.61 -3.88
CA GLY A 109 -4.53 0.37 -4.65
C GLY A 109 -5.67 0.40 -5.66
N HIS A 110 -6.49 -0.61 -5.66
CA HIS A 110 -7.75 -0.75 -6.40
C HIS A 110 -7.61 -0.94 -7.92
N SER A 111 -6.82 -0.13 -8.61
CA SER A 111 -6.66 -0.22 -10.06
C SER A 111 -5.89 -1.46 -10.52
N HIS A 112 -5.14 -2.10 -9.63
CA HIS A 112 -4.19 -3.18 -9.94
C HIS A 112 -3.05 -2.73 -10.87
N ILE A 113 -2.89 -1.42 -11.06
CA ILE A 113 -1.87 -0.83 -11.94
C ILE A 113 -0.74 -0.25 -11.11
N LEU A 114 0.43 -0.84 -11.21
CA LEU A 114 1.64 -0.30 -10.60
C LEU A 114 1.90 1.11 -11.13
N LYS A 115 2.03 2.08 -10.22
CA LYS A 115 2.39 3.44 -10.57
C LYS A 115 3.15 4.10 -9.43
N ILE A 116 4.34 4.57 -9.73
CA ILE A 116 5.16 5.36 -8.82
C ILE A 116 5.46 6.67 -9.56
N GLN A 117 4.98 7.78 -9.01
CA GLN A 117 5.08 9.08 -9.66
C GLN A 117 5.19 10.19 -8.63
N TYR A 118 6.11 11.14 -8.85
CA TYR A 118 6.13 12.36 -8.07
C TYR A 118 5.09 13.35 -8.61
N ASP A 119 4.15 13.71 -7.74
CA ASP A 119 3.13 14.72 -8.03
C ASP A 119 3.68 16.10 -7.70
N LYS A 120 4.10 16.83 -8.74
CA LYS A 120 4.70 18.18 -8.58
C LYS A 120 3.69 19.20 -8.05
N VAL A 121 2.42 19.05 -8.38
CA VAL A 121 1.38 19.99 -7.96
C VAL A 121 1.17 19.92 -6.47
N ASN A 122 1.10 18.73 -5.91
CA ASN A 122 0.87 18.48 -4.50
C ASN A 122 2.15 18.18 -3.70
N GLN A 123 3.29 18.14 -4.36
CA GLN A 123 4.61 17.90 -3.75
C GLN A 123 4.62 16.62 -2.89
N LEU A 124 4.15 15.54 -3.48
CA LEU A 124 4.11 14.23 -2.83
C LEU A 124 4.58 13.12 -3.76
N LEU A 125 5.02 12.03 -3.17
CA LEU A 125 5.29 10.79 -3.89
C LEU A 125 4.01 9.94 -3.89
N PHE A 126 3.46 9.70 -5.07
CA PHE A 126 2.32 8.81 -5.27
C PHE A 126 2.82 7.38 -5.51
N ILE A 127 2.24 6.41 -4.79
CA ILE A 127 2.56 4.99 -4.97
C ILE A 127 1.27 4.18 -5.02
N ASN A 128 1.08 3.48 -6.12
CA ASN A 128 0.17 2.34 -6.20
C ASN A 128 1.04 1.11 -6.47
N PRO A 129 1.12 0.13 -5.55
CA PRO A 129 2.03 -1.00 -5.71
C PRO A 129 1.57 -2.03 -6.73
N GLY A 130 0.41 -1.81 -7.37
CA GLY A 130 -0.23 -2.82 -8.20
C GLY A 130 -0.86 -3.91 -7.33
N ALA A 131 -1.24 -5.02 -7.93
CA ALA A 131 -1.85 -6.14 -7.23
C ALA A 131 -0.85 -7.29 -7.03
N ILE A 132 -0.69 -7.74 -5.80
CA ILE A 132 0.12 -8.94 -5.51
C ILE A 132 -0.73 -10.22 -5.52
N GLY A 133 -2.04 -10.09 -5.43
CA GLY A 133 -2.96 -11.21 -5.56
C GLY A 133 -3.09 -11.70 -7.00
N LYS A 134 -3.88 -12.77 -7.18
CA LYS A 134 -4.11 -13.39 -8.49
C LYS A 134 -5.44 -12.99 -9.13
N HIS A 135 -6.26 -12.23 -8.43
CA HIS A 135 -7.56 -11.77 -8.93
C HIS A 135 -7.42 -10.49 -9.74
N GLY A 136 -8.00 -10.43 -10.92
CA GLY A 136 -8.01 -9.25 -11.78
C GLY A 136 -7.41 -9.51 -13.16
N PHE A 137 -7.18 -8.43 -13.92
CA PHE A 137 -6.70 -8.48 -15.30
C PHE A 137 -5.19 -8.26 -15.46
N HIS A 138 -4.48 -7.98 -14.36
CA HIS A 138 -3.04 -7.75 -14.40
C HIS A 138 -2.27 -9.01 -14.82
N LYS A 139 -1.25 -8.82 -15.64
CA LYS A 139 -0.43 -9.93 -16.17
C LYS A 139 0.74 -10.27 -15.25
N VAL A 140 1.20 -9.30 -14.49
CA VAL A 140 2.32 -9.44 -13.56
C VAL A 140 1.83 -9.00 -12.18
N ARG A 141 2.17 -9.77 -11.18
CA ARG A 141 1.89 -9.43 -9.77
C ARG A 141 3.02 -8.55 -9.26
N THR A 142 2.71 -7.50 -8.53
CA THR A 142 3.73 -6.55 -8.07
C THR A 142 3.59 -6.19 -6.61
N MET A 143 4.72 -5.86 -6.00
CA MET A 143 4.87 -5.21 -4.70
C MET A 143 5.95 -4.13 -4.83
N VAL A 144 6.02 -3.24 -3.88
CA VAL A 144 7.07 -2.21 -3.82
C VAL A 144 7.76 -2.29 -2.48
N ARG A 145 9.09 -2.24 -2.46
CA ARG A 145 9.84 -2.09 -1.21
C ARG A 145 10.71 -0.85 -1.25
N PHE A 146 10.91 -0.23 -0.12
CA PHE A 146 11.75 0.95 0.03
C PHE A 146 12.18 1.13 1.47
N GLU A 147 13.10 2.05 1.68
CA GLU A 147 13.59 2.40 3.00
C GLU A 147 13.24 3.85 3.31
N ILE A 148 12.89 4.11 4.57
CA ILE A 148 12.71 5.47 5.08
C ILE A 148 13.78 5.69 6.15
N ASP A 149 14.59 6.72 5.95
CA ASP A 149 15.62 7.13 6.89
C ASP A 149 15.46 8.62 7.18
N LYS A 150 14.94 8.96 8.36
CA LYS A 150 14.52 10.32 8.70
C LYS A 150 13.51 10.85 7.68
N SER A 151 13.88 11.84 6.88
CA SER A 151 13.04 12.42 5.83
C SER A 151 13.32 11.87 4.43
N ASP A 152 14.27 10.95 4.30
CA ASP A 152 14.69 10.40 3.02
C ASP A 152 13.99 9.09 2.70
N ILE A 153 13.49 8.99 1.46
CA ILE A 153 12.97 7.76 0.88
C ILE A 153 14.03 7.25 -0.09
N LYS A 154 14.52 6.03 0.12
CA LYS A 154 15.62 5.50 -0.67
C LYS A 154 15.48 4.01 -0.95
N ASN A 155 16.29 3.51 -1.90
CA ASN A 155 16.35 2.10 -2.28
C ASN A 155 14.99 1.53 -2.69
N MET A 156 14.20 2.34 -3.42
CA MET A 156 12.89 1.91 -3.91
C MET A 156 13.05 0.90 -5.03
N GLU A 157 12.34 -0.20 -4.90
CA GLU A 157 12.40 -1.32 -5.84
C GLU A 157 11.02 -1.91 -6.05
N VAL A 158 10.69 -2.17 -7.31
CA VAL A 158 9.50 -2.93 -7.69
C VAL A 158 9.85 -4.41 -7.71
N ILE A 159 9.02 -5.21 -7.05
CA ILE A 159 9.14 -6.67 -7.04
C ILE A 159 8.07 -7.22 -7.97
N GLU A 160 8.50 -7.92 -9.01
CA GLU A 160 7.60 -8.58 -9.96
C GLU A 160 7.54 -10.07 -9.66
N VAL A 161 6.34 -10.61 -9.65
CA VAL A 161 6.09 -12.04 -9.46
C VAL A 161 5.21 -12.52 -10.60
N LYS A 162 5.56 -13.65 -11.19
CA LYS A 162 4.70 -14.26 -12.22
C LYS A 162 3.34 -14.61 -11.64
N ARG A 163 2.33 -14.39 -12.45
CA ARG A 163 0.95 -14.67 -12.07
C ARG A 163 0.65 -16.16 -11.96
#